data_a7ed6a912e92891ffa5ff5d37908096a
#
_entry.id   a7ed6a912e92891ffa5ff5d37908096a
#
_cell.length_a   1.000
_cell.length_b   1.000
_cell.length_c   1.000
_cell.angle_alpha   90.00
_cell.angle_beta   90.00
_cell.angle_gamma   90.00
#
_symmetry.space_group_name_H-M   'P 1'
#
loop_
_entity.id
_entity.type
_entity.pdbx_description
1 polymer ?
#
loop_
_entity_poly.entity_id
_entity_poly.type
_entity_poly.pdbx_seq_one_letter_code
_entity_poly.pdbx_strand_id
1 'polypeptide(L)'
;MDQQRKNKEFIINYLTDISGIVKTRALAEKYMTDEVLIGQIEYFDAAFPRYEVYINELIAEGNLVVVRARFKGTHKGDLGGIPPTHKTVEYNFVIRYEIENGKIINHWLIADQMSLMEQLGVVPAAAASH
;
A
#
# COMPACT_ATOMS: atom_id res chain seq x y z
N MET A 1 1.15 14.97 -22.71
CA MET A 1 1.01 14.97 -22.26
C MET A 1 1.00 14.45 -21.83
N ASP A 2 -0.05 14.06 -21.71
CA ASP A 2 1.21 13.52 -21.93
C ASP A 2 1.35 12.35 -21.00
N GLN A 3 2.41 11.58 -21.20
CA GLN A 3 2.49 10.28 -20.55
C GLN A 3 2.53 10.38 -19.04
N GLN A 4 3.22 11.39 -18.51
CA GLN A 4 3.30 11.58 -17.06
C GLN A 4 1.92 11.88 -16.47
N ARG A 5 1.16 12.71 -17.14
CA ARG A 5 -0.19 13.05 -16.68
C ARG A 5 -1.11 11.84 -16.73
N LYS A 6 -1.03 11.06 -17.80
CA LYS A 6 -1.83 9.84 -17.92
C LYS A 6 -1.47 8.83 -16.85
N ASN A 7 -0.17 8.71 -16.57
CA ASN A 7 0.31 7.79 -15.53
C ASN A 7 -0.15 8.24 -14.15
N LYS A 8 -0.14 9.55 -13.87
CA LYS A 8 -0.66 10.07 -12.62
C LYS A 8 -2.14 9.74 -12.46
N GLU A 9 -2.93 9.99 -13.50
CA GLU A 9 -4.36 9.72 -13.47
C GLU A 9 -4.64 8.23 -13.28
N PHE A 10 -3.84 7.38 -13.93
CA PHE A 10 -3.97 5.93 -13.79
C PHE A 10 -3.75 5.50 -12.33
N ILE A 11 -2.72 6.03 -11.68
CA ILE A 11 -2.41 5.68 -10.29
C ILE A 11 -3.47 6.24 -9.34
N ILE A 12 -3.95 7.47 -9.57
CA ILE A 12 -5.02 8.04 -8.75
C ILE A 12 -6.26 7.15 -8.84
N ASN A 13 -6.62 6.74 -10.05
CA ASN A 13 -7.80 5.89 -10.26
C ASN A 13 -7.62 4.53 -9.58
N TYR A 14 -6.45 3.94 -9.73
CA TYR A 14 -6.13 2.66 -9.10
C TYR A 14 -6.27 2.74 -7.57
N LEU A 15 -5.60 3.71 -6.95
CA LEU A 15 -5.62 3.82 -5.49
C LEU A 15 -7.00 4.19 -4.96
N THR A 16 -7.74 5.01 -5.71
CA THR A 16 -9.12 5.36 -5.35
C THR A 16 -10.02 4.12 -5.41
N ASP A 17 -9.85 3.32 -6.45
CA ASP A 17 -10.70 2.14 -6.65
C ASP A 17 -10.49 1.07 -5.58
N ILE A 18 -9.26 0.87 -5.14
CA ILE A 18 -8.97 -0.21 -4.17
C ILE A 18 -9.18 0.21 -2.73
N SER A 19 -9.23 1.51 -2.45
CA SER A 19 -9.33 2.00 -1.08
C SER A 19 -10.68 1.65 -0.46
N GLY A 20 -10.64 1.03 0.72
CA GLY A 20 -11.86 0.76 1.49
C GLY A 20 -12.70 -0.42 1.03
N ILE A 21 -12.28 -1.17 0.05
CA ILE A 21 -13.00 -2.34 -0.43
C ILE A 21 -12.14 -3.60 -0.31
N VAL A 22 -12.77 -4.76 -0.44
CA VAL A 22 -12.06 -6.04 -0.47
C VAL A 22 -11.20 -6.09 -1.73
N LYS A 23 -9.93 -6.43 -1.59
CA LYS A 23 -8.97 -6.41 -2.67
C LYS A 23 -8.69 -7.83 -3.13
N THR A 24 -9.34 -8.23 -4.21
CA THR A 24 -9.13 -9.55 -4.80
C THR A 24 -7.97 -9.52 -5.78
N ARG A 25 -7.43 -10.70 -6.09
CA ARG A 25 -6.41 -10.81 -7.13
C ARG A 25 -6.94 -10.29 -8.46
N ALA A 26 -8.18 -10.60 -8.79
CA ALA A 26 -8.78 -10.15 -10.06
C ALA A 26 -8.83 -8.63 -10.15
N LEU A 27 -9.12 -7.96 -9.03
CA LEU A 27 -9.11 -6.50 -8.98
C LEU A 27 -7.69 -5.97 -9.22
N ALA A 28 -6.71 -6.53 -8.53
CA ALA A 28 -5.31 -6.10 -8.69
C ALA A 28 -4.82 -6.31 -10.12
N GLU A 29 -5.17 -7.42 -10.73
CA GLU A 29 -4.74 -7.75 -12.10
C GLU A 29 -5.27 -6.81 -13.16
N LYS A 30 -6.31 -6.05 -12.85
CA LYS A 30 -6.78 -4.99 -13.76
C LYS A 30 -5.74 -3.88 -13.93
N TYR A 31 -4.89 -3.69 -12.91
CA TYR A 31 -3.96 -2.58 -12.85
C TYR A 31 -2.51 -2.99 -12.95
N MET A 32 -2.19 -4.25 -12.73
CA MET A 32 -0.78 -4.65 -12.63
C MET A 32 -0.50 -6.07 -13.06
N THR A 33 0.76 -6.29 -13.42
CA THR A 33 1.32 -7.62 -13.63
C THR A 33 2.42 -7.92 -12.60
N ASP A 34 2.64 -7.01 -11.67
CA ASP A 34 3.66 -7.13 -10.63
C ASP A 34 3.19 -8.12 -9.56
N GLU A 35 3.66 -9.37 -9.66
CA GLU A 35 3.23 -10.44 -8.75
C GLU A 35 3.61 -10.18 -7.30
N VAL A 36 4.74 -9.52 -7.06
CA VAL A 36 5.15 -9.18 -5.69
C VAL A 36 4.15 -8.22 -5.07
N LEU A 37 3.75 -7.20 -5.83
CA LEU A 37 2.78 -6.22 -5.34
C LEU A 37 1.40 -6.86 -5.14
N ILE A 38 0.98 -7.71 -6.08
CA ILE A 38 -0.30 -8.42 -5.94
C ILE A 38 -0.31 -9.23 -4.63
N GLY A 39 0.78 -9.95 -4.36
CA GLY A 39 0.90 -10.73 -3.13
C GLY A 39 0.87 -9.87 -1.88
N GLN A 40 1.50 -8.70 -1.92
CA GLN A 40 1.49 -7.76 -0.79
C GLN A 40 0.08 -7.22 -0.55
N ILE A 41 -0.64 -6.88 -1.61
CA ILE A 41 -2.01 -6.38 -1.50
C ILE A 41 -2.89 -7.45 -0.85
N GLU A 42 -2.78 -8.69 -1.30
CA GLU A 42 -3.55 -9.80 -0.71
C GLU A 42 -3.20 -10.01 0.77
N TYR A 43 -1.91 -9.98 1.08
CA TYR A 43 -1.43 -10.18 2.44
C TYR A 43 -1.94 -9.09 3.39
N PHE A 44 -1.82 -7.83 2.97
CA PHE A 44 -2.26 -6.72 3.82
C PHE A 44 -3.78 -6.63 3.91
N ASP A 45 -4.51 -7.01 2.85
CA ASP A 45 -5.97 -7.02 2.92
C ASP A 45 -6.47 -8.11 3.86
N ALA A 46 -5.75 -9.22 3.96
CA ALA A 46 -6.08 -10.28 4.91
C ALA A 46 -5.84 -9.82 6.35
N ALA A 47 -4.75 -9.09 6.59
CA ALA A 47 -4.42 -8.58 7.93
C ALA A 47 -5.28 -7.37 8.32
N PHE A 48 -5.57 -6.50 7.35
CA PHE A 48 -6.35 -5.27 7.54
C PHE A 48 -7.47 -5.22 6.50
N PRO A 49 -8.55 -6.00 6.68
CA PRO A 49 -9.59 -6.08 5.66
C PRO A 49 -10.15 -4.72 5.26
N ARG A 50 -10.23 -4.49 3.95
CA ARG A 50 -10.75 -3.25 3.37
C ARG A 50 -9.96 -2.02 3.76
N TYR A 51 -8.65 -2.16 3.91
CA TYR A 51 -7.83 -1.01 4.29
C TYR A 51 -7.98 0.12 3.28
N GLU A 52 -7.74 1.34 3.77
CA GLU A 52 -7.87 2.57 2.99
C GLU A 52 -6.50 3.15 2.71
N VAL A 53 -6.38 3.81 1.56
CA VAL A 53 -5.16 4.50 1.16
C VAL A 53 -5.54 5.93 0.79
N TYR A 54 -4.83 6.89 1.36
CA TYR A 54 -5.05 8.31 1.10
C TYR A 54 -3.80 8.92 0.49
N ILE A 55 -3.92 9.46 -0.72
CA ILE A 55 -2.80 10.08 -1.43
C ILE A 55 -2.52 11.45 -0.83
N ASN A 56 -1.29 11.67 -0.38
CA ASN A 56 -0.85 12.98 0.11
C ASN A 56 -0.12 13.75 -0.98
N GLU A 57 0.69 13.05 -1.79
CA GLU A 57 1.51 13.70 -2.79
C GLU A 57 1.83 12.71 -3.90
N LEU A 58 1.91 13.18 -5.11
CA LEU A 58 2.15 12.31 -6.26
C LEU A 58 3.01 13.04 -7.29
N ILE A 59 4.09 12.41 -7.70
CA ILE A 59 5.08 12.97 -8.63
C ILE A 59 5.33 11.93 -9.72
N ALA A 60 5.40 12.38 -10.96
CA ALA A 60 5.67 11.47 -12.07
C ALA A 60 6.77 12.02 -12.98
N GLU A 61 7.59 11.11 -13.48
CA GLU A 61 8.60 11.41 -14.47
C GLU A 61 8.79 10.17 -15.34
N GLY A 62 8.72 10.33 -16.66
CA GLY A 62 8.79 9.20 -17.57
C GLY A 62 7.65 8.22 -17.29
N ASN A 63 7.98 6.94 -17.12
CA ASN A 63 7.02 5.91 -16.79
C ASN A 63 6.96 5.60 -15.30
N LEU A 64 7.55 6.46 -14.47
CA LEU A 64 7.58 6.27 -13.02
C LEU A 64 6.63 7.24 -12.32
N VAL A 65 5.92 6.74 -11.32
CA VAL A 65 5.04 7.54 -10.47
C VAL A 65 5.39 7.26 -9.02
N VAL A 66 5.71 8.31 -8.27
CA VAL A 66 6.02 8.21 -6.84
C VAL A 66 4.85 8.78 -6.06
N VAL A 67 4.36 8.02 -5.10
CA VAL A 67 3.23 8.41 -4.25
C VAL A 67 3.66 8.41 -2.81
N ARG A 68 3.43 9.53 -2.12
CA ARG A 68 3.50 9.57 -0.66
C ARG A 68 2.05 9.48 -0.19
N ALA A 69 1.77 8.49 0.65
CA ALA A 69 0.40 8.16 1.01
C ALA A 69 0.29 7.75 2.48
N ARG A 70 -0.95 7.65 2.93
CA ARG A 70 -1.27 7.19 4.28
C ARG A 70 -2.14 5.95 4.18
N PHE A 71 -1.74 4.93 4.94
CA PHE A 71 -2.48 3.69 5.09
C PHE A 71 -3.34 3.79 6.34
N LYS A 72 -4.59 3.32 6.26
CA LYS A 72 -5.46 3.21 7.43
C LYS A 72 -6.20 1.89 7.39
N GLY A 73 -6.15 1.14 8.48
CA GLY A 73 -6.83 -0.14 8.55
C GLY A 73 -6.98 -0.64 9.96
N THR A 74 -7.89 -1.60 10.14
CA THR A 74 -8.12 -2.25 11.43
C THR A 74 -7.53 -3.66 11.39
N HIS A 75 -6.71 -3.99 12.36
CA HIS A 75 -5.98 -5.26 12.41
C HIS A 75 -6.90 -6.39 12.85
N LYS A 76 -7.39 -7.17 11.88
CA LYS A 76 -8.32 -8.26 12.11
C LYS A 76 -7.82 -9.63 11.68
N GLY A 77 -6.66 -9.69 11.03
CA GLY A 77 -6.03 -10.93 10.61
C GLY A 77 -4.58 -10.97 11.01
N ASP A 78 -3.97 -12.14 10.96
CA ASP A 78 -2.57 -12.31 11.34
C ASP A 78 -1.66 -11.42 10.49
N LEU A 79 -0.70 -10.76 11.14
CA LEU A 79 0.30 -9.95 10.47
C LEU A 79 1.68 -10.46 10.85
N GLY A 80 2.25 -11.31 10.01
CA GLY A 80 3.60 -11.83 10.23
C GLY A 80 3.79 -12.51 11.59
N GLY A 81 2.78 -13.22 12.06
CA GLY A 81 2.82 -13.88 13.37
C GLY A 81 2.20 -13.05 14.50
N ILE A 82 1.83 -11.80 14.23
CA ILE A 82 1.15 -10.96 15.22
C ILE A 82 -0.34 -11.25 15.14
N PRO A 83 -0.96 -11.83 16.19
CA PRO A 83 -2.39 -12.14 16.15
C PRO A 83 -3.22 -10.85 16.12
N PRO A 84 -4.46 -10.92 15.64
CA PRO A 84 -5.32 -9.73 15.51
C PRO A 84 -5.43 -8.95 16.82
N THR A 85 -5.12 -7.67 16.76
CA THR A 85 -5.22 -6.76 17.90
C THR A 85 -6.53 -5.99 17.90
N HIS A 86 -7.24 -5.97 16.79
CA HIS A 86 -8.48 -5.21 16.57
C HIS A 86 -8.28 -3.69 16.71
N LYS A 87 -7.04 -3.23 16.63
CA LYS A 87 -6.72 -1.80 16.67
C LYS A 87 -6.75 -1.22 15.28
N THR A 88 -7.20 0.03 15.18
CA THR A 88 -7.13 0.79 13.94
C THR A 88 -5.82 1.55 13.92
N VAL A 89 -5.07 1.40 12.83
CA VAL A 89 -3.76 2.03 12.67
C VAL A 89 -3.73 2.93 11.45
N GLU A 90 -2.86 3.94 11.50
CA GLU A 90 -2.58 4.79 10.35
C GLU A 90 -1.07 5.00 10.31
N TYR A 91 -0.48 4.86 9.13
CA TYR A 91 0.94 5.13 8.98
C TYR A 91 1.23 5.60 7.56
N ASN A 92 2.36 6.28 7.40
CA ASN A 92 2.77 6.83 6.12
C ASN A 92 3.62 5.82 5.35
N PHE A 93 3.51 5.88 4.03
CA PHE A 93 4.37 5.09 3.16
C PHE A 93 4.64 5.85 1.87
N VAL A 94 5.71 5.46 1.19
CA VAL A 94 6.07 5.97 -0.12
C VAL A 94 6.22 4.78 -1.04
N ILE A 95 5.58 4.83 -2.18
CA ILE A 95 5.67 3.77 -3.17
C ILE A 95 5.95 4.39 -4.54
N ARG A 96 6.89 3.77 -5.28
CA ARG A 96 7.16 4.14 -6.66
C ARG A 96 6.64 3.02 -7.55
N TYR A 97 5.84 3.40 -8.52
CA TYR A 97 5.31 2.47 -9.52
C TYR A 97 6.02 2.70 -10.86
N GLU A 98 6.28 1.62 -11.56
CA GLU A 98 6.74 1.67 -12.95
C GLU A 98 5.60 1.15 -13.82
N ILE A 99 5.21 1.93 -14.82
CA ILE A 99 4.04 1.64 -15.65
C ILE A 99 4.47 1.39 -17.09
N GLU A 100 3.96 0.30 -17.67
CA GLU A 100 4.25 -0.05 -19.05
C GLU A 100 3.03 -0.71 -19.65
N ASN A 101 2.66 -0.29 -20.87
CA ASN A 101 1.49 -0.83 -21.55
C ASN A 101 0.21 -0.78 -20.71
N GLY A 102 0.03 0.32 -19.97
CA GLY A 102 -1.16 0.51 -19.15
C GLY A 102 -1.24 -0.34 -17.90
N LYS A 103 -0.13 -0.92 -17.46
CA LYS A 103 -0.08 -1.76 -16.27
C LYS A 103 1.12 -1.41 -15.40
N ILE A 104 0.96 -1.59 -14.10
CA ILE A 104 2.09 -1.49 -13.16
C ILE A 104 2.88 -2.78 -13.31
N ILE A 105 4.15 -2.65 -13.70
CA ILE A 105 5.03 -3.81 -13.91
C ILE A 105 6.03 -4.00 -12.78
N ASN A 106 6.26 -2.96 -11.98
CA ASN A 106 7.27 -2.99 -10.94
C ASN A 106 6.97 -1.92 -9.91
N HIS A 107 7.47 -2.09 -8.71
CA HIS A 107 7.29 -1.12 -7.63
C HIS A 107 8.46 -1.16 -6.65
N TRP A 108 8.54 -0.10 -5.85
CA TRP A 108 9.47 0.03 -4.73
C TRP A 108 8.69 0.69 -3.60
N LEU A 109 8.78 0.15 -2.40
CA LEU A 109 7.96 0.61 -1.27
C LEU A 109 8.81 0.78 -0.03
N ILE A 110 8.57 1.87 0.70
CA ILE A 110 9.07 2.03 2.05
C ILE A 110 7.93 2.55 2.93
N ALA A 111 7.78 1.98 4.10
CA ALA A 111 6.69 2.32 5.02
C ALA A 111 7.23 2.59 6.40
N ASP A 112 6.47 3.37 7.18
CA ASP A 112 6.80 3.65 8.57
C ASP A 112 6.39 2.47 9.44
N GLN A 113 7.19 1.41 9.39
CA GLN A 113 6.91 0.18 10.11
C GLN A 113 7.02 0.35 11.63
N MET A 114 7.88 1.26 12.09
CA MET A 114 8.00 1.53 13.51
C MET A 114 6.68 2.06 14.07
N SER A 115 6.08 3.01 13.38
CA SER A 115 4.78 3.55 13.78
C SER A 115 3.71 2.47 13.81
N LEU A 116 3.69 1.61 12.79
CA LEU A 116 2.74 0.51 12.74
C LEU A 116 2.89 -0.41 13.97
N MET A 117 4.12 -0.81 14.27
CA MET A 117 4.38 -1.71 15.40
C MET A 117 4.01 -1.07 16.74
N GLU A 118 4.32 0.22 16.90
CA GLU A 118 3.96 0.96 18.10
C GLU A 118 2.45 1.01 18.29
N GLN A 119 1.72 1.29 17.22
CA GLN A 119 0.26 1.38 17.28
C GLN A 119 -0.38 0.03 17.58
N LEU A 120 0.20 -1.05 17.11
CA LEU A 120 -0.28 -2.40 17.43
C LEU A 120 0.08 -2.84 18.84
N GLY A 121 0.96 -2.11 19.49
CA GLY A 121 1.43 -2.48 20.83
C GLY A 121 2.55 -3.50 20.79
N VAL A 122 3.20 -3.67 19.64
CA VAL A 122 4.33 -4.57 19.48
C VAL A 122 5.57 -3.72 19.26
N VAL A 123 6.42 -3.64 20.27
CA VAL A 123 7.61 -2.79 20.21
C VAL A 123 8.82 -3.68 19.91
N PRO A 124 9.65 -3.32 18.92
CA PRO A 124 10.88 -4.07 18.66
C PRO A 124 11.75 -4.18 19.91
N ALA A 125 12.41 -5.32 20.07
CA ALA A 125 13.23 -5.58 21.27
C ALA A 125 14.24 -4.46 21.53
N ALA A 126 14.86 -3.91 20.48
CA ALA A 126 15.82 -2.83 20.62
C ALA A 126 15.20 -1.56 21.22
N ALA A 127 13.96 -1.24 20.82
CA ALA A 127 13.25 -0.09 21.36
C ALA A 127 12.74 -0.38 22.79
N ALA A 128 12.34 -1.63 23.05
CA ALA A 128 11.84 -2.03 24.37
C ALA A 128 12.90 -1.97 25.45
N SER A 129 14.19 -2.01 25.06
CA SER A 129 15.29 -1.97 26.03
C SER A 129 15.58 -0.56 26.55
N HIS A 130 14.91 0.43 26.02
CA HIS A 130 15.03 1.81 26.48
C HIS A 130 13.88 2.15 27.41
#